data_6dba84fa466894f2f406e4e0223d7634
#
_entry.id   6dba84fa466894f2f406e4e0223d7634
#
_cell.length_a   1.000
_cell.length_b   1.000
_cell.length_c   1.000
_cell.angle_alpha   90.00
_cell.angle_beta   90.00
_cell.angle_gamma   90.00
#
_symmetry.space_group_name_H-M   'P 1'
#
loop_
_entity.id
_entity.type
_entity.pdbx_description
1 polymer ?
#
loop_
_entity_poly.entity_id
_entity_poly.type
_entity_poly.pdbx_seq_one_letter_code
_entity_poly.pdbx_strand_id
1 'polypeptide(L)'
;MKKDMGPLLALYPMPATVVGAESNGKVNWLMVAHVGIIGHDRLMVSMHKAHHTNQMVKDSRRLSVNMVDEGMLRRADYVGCVSGAKTDKQGVFAHHTGPGGTPVIDESPLAMECEVTDNYETDTFDNFICRVTHTIADENVTDDKGKPDYNRLKPVLFNMPGYSYLRTGDVICRCTLPGREYARETDGDN
;
A
#
# COMPACT_ATOMS: atom_id res chain seq x y z
N MET A 1 -12.63 -3.62 -31.32
CA MET A 1 -14.00 -3.32 -30.87
C MET A 1 -13.98 -3.21 -29.33
N LYS A 2 -14.55 -2.16 -28.74
CA LYS A 2 -14.66 -1.99 -27.28
C LYS A 2 -16.04 -2.52 -26.83
N LYS A 3 -16.08 -3.12 -25.62
CA LYS A 3 -17.32 -3.62 -25.00
C LYS A 3 -17.60 -2.77 -23.75
N ASP A 4 -18.84 -2.32 -23.60
CA ASP A 4 -19.31 -1.74 -22.35
C ASP A 4 -19.45 -2.84 -21.28
N MET A 5 -18.82 -2.65 -20.13
CA MET A 5 -18.82 -3.59 -19.01
C MET A 5 -19.64 -3.08 -17.82
N GLY A 6 -20.39 -1.99 -18.01
CA GLY A 6 -21.14 -1.35 -16.93
C GLY A 6 -20.25 -0.70 -15.86
N PRO A 7 -20.79 -0.37 -14.68
CA PRO A 7 -20.09 0.33 -13.59
C PRO A 7 -19.16 -0.63 -12.83
N LEU A 8 -18.07 -1.05 -13.47
CA LEU A 8 -17.06 -1.94 -12.91
C LEU A 8 -15.83 -1.13 -12.43
N LEU A 9 -15.41 -1.35 -11.19
CA LEU A 9 -14.12 -0.84 -10.70
C LEU A 9 -12.99 -1.62 -11.37
N ALA A 10 -12.21 -0.98 -12.23
CA ALA A 10 -11.21 -1.61 -13.08
C ALA A 10 -9.80 -0.97 -12.93
N LEU A 11 -9.53 -0.25 -11.84
CA LEU A 11 -8.22 0.34 -11.55
C LEU A 11 -7.33 -0.68 -10.83
N TYR A 12 -6.97 -1.74 -11.53
CA TYR A 12 -6.09 -2.81 -11.06
C TYR A 12 -5.02 -3.13 -12.10
N PRO A 13 -3.87 -3.76 -11.71
CA PRO A 13 -3.52 -4.20 -10.36
C PRO A 13 -3.03 -3.05 -9.47
N MET A 14 -3.18 -3.24 -8.14
CA MET A 14 -2.73 -2.30 -7.12
C MET A 14 -1.62 -2.94 -6.27
N PRO A 15 -0.68 -2.18 -5.71
CA PRO A 15 0.28 -2.73 -4.75
C PRO A 15 -0.43 -3.39 -3.57
N ALA A 16 -0.02 -4.61 -3.23
CA ALA A 16 -0.41 -5.26 -2.01
C ALA A 16 0.35 -4.64 -0.84
N THR A 17 -0.34 -4.28 0.22
CA THR A 17 0.26 -3.71 1.43
C THR A 17 -0.31 -4.38 2.68
N VAL A 18 0.46 -4.35 3.78
CA VAL A 18 -0.05 -4.70 5.10
C VAL A 18 -0.15 -3.43 5.93
N VAL A 19 -1.37 -3.08 6.32
CA VAL A 19 -1.63 -1.99 7.27
C VAL A 19 -1.43 -2.52 8.67
N GLY A 20 -0.57 -1.86 9.44
CA GLY A 20 -0.35 -2.08 10.86
C GLY A 20 -1.01 -0.98 11.69
N ALA A 21 -1.71 -1.37 12.74
CA ALA A 21 -2.25 -0.45 13.73
C ALA A 21 -2.02 -0.97 15.14
N GLU A 22 -1.79 -0.05 16.07
CA GLU A 22 -1.67 -0.34 17.49
C GLU A 22 -2.71 0.45 18.28
N SER A 23 -3.37 -0.22 19.20
CA SER A 23 -4.27 0.41 20.18
C SER A 23 -4.24 -0.39 21.47
N ASN A 24 -4.14 0.29 22.62
CA ASN A 24 -4.13 -0.30 23.94
C ASN A 24 -3.04 -1.40 24.12
N GLY A 25 -1.86 -1.20 23.54
CA GLY A 25 -0.73 -2.13 23.63
C GLY A 25 -0.89 -3.41 22.80
N LYS A 26 -1.88 -3.47 21.91
CA LYS A 26 -2.08 -4.58 20.96
C LYS A 26 -1.85 -4.12 19.54
N VAL A 27 -1.11 -4.93 18.79
CA VAL A 27 -0.87 -4.71 17.37
C VAL A 27 -1.77 -5.62 16.54
N ASN A 28 -2.32 -5.07 15.45
CA ASN A 28 -3.07 -5.85 14.48
C ASN A 28 -2.64 -5.51 13.05
N TRP A 29 -2.73 -6.51 12.19
CA TRP A 29 -2.33 -6.43 10.79
C TRP A 29 -3.52 -6.71 9.87
N LEU A 30 -3.59 -6.00 8.75
CA LEU A 30 -4.60 -6.21 7.71
C LEU A 30 -3.98 -6.02 6.33
N MET A 31 -4.11 -7.00 5.45
CA MET A 31 -3.75 -6.81 4.06
C MET A 31 -4.74 -5.87 3.37
N VAL A 32 -4.23 -4.84 2.69
CA VAL A 32 -5.01 -3.82 2.00
C VAL A 32 -4.37 -3.53 0.64
N ALA A 33 -5.18 -3.55 -0.42
CA ALA A 33 -4.77 -3.12 -1.76
C ALA A 33 -5.38 -1.76 -2.14
N HIS A 34 -6.39 -1.28 -1.42
CA HIS A 34 -6.99 0.03 -1.67
C HIS A 34 -6.22 1.14 -0.94
N VAL A 35 -4.97 1.37 -1.37
CA VAL A 35 -4.12 2.46 -0.93
C VAL A 35 -3.80 3.34 -2.12
N GLY A 36 -4.13 4.61 -2.06
CA GLY A 36 -3.94 5.57 -3.15
C GLY A 36 -3.15 6.80 -2.73
N ILE A 37 -2.34 7.34 -3.65
CA ILE A 37 -1.63 8.60 -3.47
C ILE A 37 -2.60 9.74 -3.78
N ILE A 38 -2.78 10.68 -2.85
CA ILE A 38 -3.66 11.84 -3.01
C ILE A 38 -2.95 13.19 -2.87
N GLY A 39 -1.63 13.17 -2.75
CA GLY A 39 -0.76 14.35 -2.66
C GLY A 39 0.69 13.92 -2.58
N HIS A 40 1.62 14.89 -2.49
CA HIS A 40 3.05 14.57 -2.42
C HIS A 40 3.48 13.94 -1.09
N ASP A 41 2.69 14.14 -0.03
CA ASP A 41 2.93 13.65 1.33
C ASP A 41 1.73 12.88 1.90
N ARG A 42 0.73 12.52 1.06
CA ARG A 42 -0.55 11.99 1.54
C ARG A 42 -0.97 10.73 0.81
N LEU A 43 -1.51 9.83 1.61
CA LEU A 43 -2.17 8.60 1.15
C LEU A 43 -3.63 8.60 1.58
N MET A 44 -4.47 7.92 0.82
CA MET A 44 -5.78 7.45 1.25
C MET A 44 -5.71 5.94 1.43
N VAL A 45 -6.09 5.46 2.61
CA VAL A 45 -6.17 4.03 2.93
C VAL A 45 -7.64 3.68 3.14
N SER A 46 -8.21 2.89 2.22
CA SER A 46 -9.62 2.52 2.24
C SER A 46 -9.79 1.11 2.81
N MET A 47 -10.51 0.99 3.91
CA MET A 47 -10.75 -0.29 4.59
C MET A 47 -12.25 -0.48 4.85
N HIS A 48 -12.75 -1.69 4.55
CA HIS A 48 -14.15 -2.04 4.84
C HIS A 48 -14.43 -1.94 6.35
N LYS A 49 -15.54 -1.31 6.74
CA LYS A 49 -15.90 -1.01 8.14
C LYS A 49 -15.95 -2.23 9.07
N ALA A 50 -16.15 -3.43 8.52
CA ALA A 50 -16.15 -4.68 9.30
C ALA A 50 -14.75 -5.12 9.78
N HIS A 51 -13.67 -4.50 9.31
CA HIS A 51 -12.33 -4.86 9.77
C HIS A 51 -12.04 -4.30 11.15
N HIS A 52 -11.55 -5.15 12.04
CA HIS A 52 -11.16 -4.78 13.40
C HIS A 52 -10.10 -3.65 13.44
N THR A 53 -9.21 -3.63 12.46
CA THR A 53 -8.15 -2.62 12.32
C THR A 53 -8.70 -1.20 12.24
N ASN A 54 -9.89 -1.00 11.66
CA ASN A 54 -10.49 0.33 11.52
C ASN A 54 -10.68 1.03 12.86
N GLN A 55 -11.20 0.30 13.87
CA GLN A 55 -11.38 0.88 15.20
C GLN A 55 -10.03 1.26 15.83
N MET A 56 -9.01 0.40 15.69
CA MET A 56 -7.68 0.69 16.21
C MET A 56 -7.06 1.93 15.57
N VAL A 57 -7.25 2.12 14.27
CA VAL A 57 -6.82 3.32 13.54
C VAL A 57 -7.60 4.56 13.99
N LYS A 58 -8.91 4.44 14.22
CA LYS A 58 -9.73 5.55 14.74
C LYS A 58 -9.27 5.98 16.13
N ASP A 59 -8.92 5.03 16.99
CA ASP A 59 -8.48 5.28 18.36
C ASP A 59 -7.09 5.92 18.41
N SER A 60 -6.12 5.35 17.67
CA SER A 60 -4.72 5.80 17.70
C SER A 60 -4.43 6.99 16.80
N ARG A 61 -5.26 7.21 15.76
CA ARG A 61 -5.03 8.19 14.69
C ARG A 61 -3.71 7.96 13.95
N ARG A 62 -3.21 6.73 13.94
CA ARG A 62 -1.95 6.33 13.33
C ARG A 62 -2.06 4.96 12.70
N LEU A 63 -1.29 4.74 11.65
CA LEU A 63 -1.13 3.44 11.01
C LEU A 63 0.22 3.37 10.29
N SER A 64 0.69 2.17 10.02
CA SER A 64 1.76 1.92 9.05
C SER A 64 1.22 1.27 7.78
N VAL A 65 1.87 1.55 6.66
CA VAL A 65 1.64 0.89 5.37
C VAL A 65 2.94 0.19 4.98
N ASN A 66 2.96 -1.13 5.10
CA ASN A 66 4.12 -1.97 4.84
C ASN A 66 3.98 -2.60 3.45
N MET A 67 4.95 -2.39 2.56
CA MET A 67 4.95 -2.96 1.21
C MET A 67 5.18 -4.47 1.27
N VAL A 68 4.47 -5.20 0.44
CA VAL A 68 4.57 -6.67 0.38
C VAL A 68 5.43 -7.08 -0.80
N ASP A 69 6.48 -7.85 -0.53
CA ASP A 69 7.23 -8.60 -1.52
C ASP A 69 6.78 -10.08 -1.58
N GLU A 70 7.40 -10.89 -2.43
CA GLU A 70 7.06 -12.31 -2.55
C GLU A 70 7.37 -13.12 -1.28
N GLY A 71 8.39 -12.73 -0.50
CA GLY A 71 8.75 -13.39 0.75
C GLY A 71 7.69 -13.25 1.83
N MET A 72 7.06 -12.10 1.90
CA MET A 72 5.99 -11.79 2.86
C MET A 72 4.62 -12.35 2.45
N LEU A 73 4.41 -12.66 1.15
CA LEU A 73 3.07 -12.84 0.57
C LEU A 73 2.18 -13.81 1.34
N ARG A 74 2.69 -14.97 1.78
CA ARG A 74 1.89 -15.96 2.51
C ARG A 74 1.31 -15.42 3.82
N ARG A 75 2.09 -14.65 4.56
CA ARG A 75 1.66 -14.03 5.83
C ARG A 75 0.78 -12.83 5.58
N ALA A 76 1.07 -12.05 4.56
CA ALA A 76 0.25 -10.91 4.13
C ALA A 76 -1.16 -11.38 3.72
N ASP A 77 -1.28 -12.42 2.90
CA ASP A 77 -2.55 -13.01 2.51
C ASP A 77 -3.32 -13.55 3.74
N TYR A 78 -2.62 -14.28 4.63
CA TYR A 78 -3.23 -14.80 5.86
C TYR A 78 -3.86 -13.70 6.71
N VAL A 79 -3.16 -12.58 6.96
CA VAL A 79 -3.73 -11.49 7.78
C VAL A 79 -4.88 -10.76 7.08
N GLY A 80 -5.02 -10.91 5.76
CA GLY A 80 -6.17 -10.47 4.98
C GLY A 80 -7.38 -11.41 5.11
N CYS A 81 -7.12 -12.72 5.23
CA CYS A 81 -8.17 -13.75 5.27
C CYS A 81 -8.84 -13.93 6.64
N VAL A 82 -8.14 -13.60 7.75
CA VAL A 82 -8.65 -13.82 9.09
C VAL A 82 -9.07 -12.50 9.77
N SER A 83 -10.12 -12.58 10.61
CA SER A 83 -10.58 -11.40 11.35
C SER A 83 -9.77 -11.18 12.62
N GLY A 84 -9.20 -9.97 12.79
CA GLY A 84 -8.51 -9.57 14.03
C GLY A 84 -9.41 -9.51 15.28
N ALA A 85 -10.72 -9.47 15.11
CA ALA A 85 -11.66 -9.60 16.22
C ALA A 85 -11.76 -11.02 16.78
N LYS A 86 -11.37 -12.04 16.00
CA LYS A 86 -11.46 -13.47 16.37
C LYS A 86 -10.10 -14.14 16.51
N THR A 87 -9.07 -13.58 15.91
CA THR A 87 -7.73 -14.17 15.83
C THR A 87 -6.70 -13.12 16.20
N ASP A 88 -5.85 -13.43 17.17
CA ASP A 88 -4.69 -12.59 17.47
C ASP A 88 -3.71 -12.70 16.31
N LYS A 89 -3.40 -11.56 15.69
CA LYS A 89 -2.48 -11.47 14.54
C LYS A 89 -1.16 -10.80 14.89
N GLN A 90 -0.95 -10.36 16.13
CA GLN A 90 0.24 -9.62 16.54
C GLN A 90 1.52 -10.39 16.22
N GLY A 91 1.58 -11.68 16.52
CA GLY A 91 2.75 -12.54 16.31
C GLY A 91 2.97 -13.03 14.87
N VAL A 92 2.14 -12.62 13.89
CA VAL A 92 2.30 -13.08 12.48
C VAL A 92 3.57 -12.51 11.87
N PHE A 93 3.93 -11.27 12.22
CA PHE A 93 5.15 -10.62 11.78
C PHE A 93 6.02 -10.22 12.97
N ALA A 94 7.34 -10.41 12.84
CA ALA A 94 8.30 -9.71 13.66
C ALA A 94 8.20 -8.21 13.32
N HIS A 95 8.19 -7.36 14.34
CA HIS A 95 7.98 -5.93 14.17
C HIS A 95 8.60 -5.12 15.29
N HIS A 96 8.84 -3.87 15.03
CA HIS A 96 9.24 -2.87 16.02
C HIS A 96 8.34 -1.64 15.95
N THR A 97 8.41 -0.79 16.94
CA THR A 97 7.77 0.53 16.88
C THR A 97 8.70 1.48 16.14
N GLY A 98 8.24 2.01 15.01
CA GLY A 98 8.99 2.96 14.21
C GLY A 98 9.08 4.36 14.85
N PRO A 99 9.86 5.29 14.28
CA PRO A 99 10.04 6.65 14.81
C PRO A 99 8.75 7.47 14.85
N GLY A 100 7.77 7.17 14.00
CA GLY A 100 6.42 7.78 14.01
C GLY A 100 5.48 7.14 15.03
N GLY A 101 5.92 6.13 15.78
CA GLY A 101 5.15 5.46 16.82
C GLY A 101 4.10 4.48 16.29
N THR A 102 4.34 3.89 15.12
CA THR A 102 3.48 2.85 14.54
C THR A 102 4.22 1.50 14.49
N PRO A 103 3.50 0.35 14.47
CA PRO A 103 4.14 -0.93 14.28
C PRO A 103 4.66 -1.07 12.84
N VAL A 104 5.95 -1.34 12.67
CA VAL A 104 6.63 -1.55 11.38
C VAL A 104 7.07 -3.00 11.29
N ILE A 105 6.74 -3.67 10.20
CA ILE A 105 7.14 -5.07 9.95
C ILE A 105 8.63 -5.12 9.58
N ASP A 106 9.42 -5.90 10.32
CA ASP A 106 10.88 -5.97 10.17
C ASP A 106 11.31 -6.48 8.79
N GLU A 107 10.56 -7.38 8.18
CA GLU A 107 10.86 -7.95 6.87
C GLU A 107 10.24 -7.18 5.68
N SER A 108 9.44 -6.13 5.94
CA SER A 108 8.89 -5.31 4.86
C SER A 108 10.00 -4.49 4.22
N PRO A 109 10.22 -4.62 2.91
CA PRO A 109 11.31 -3.91 2.24
C PRO A 109 11.15 -2.38 2.28
N LEU A 110 9.92 -1.89 2.45
CA LEU A 110 9.61 -0.48 2.62
C LEU A 110 8.31 -0.32 3.42
N ALA A 111 8.35 0.53 4.43
CA ALA A 111 7.19 0.90 5.22
C ALA A 111 7.03 2.41 5.30
N MET A 112 5.79 2.87 5.32
CA MET A 112 5.42 4.27 5.55
C MET A 112 4.65 4.36 6.85
N GLU A 113 5.08 5.22 7.76
CA GLU A 113 4.34 5.56 8.98
C GLU A 113 3.46 6.78 8.71
N CYS A 114 2.23 6.71 9.13
CA CYS A 114 1.21 7.67 8.77
C CYS A 114 0.43 8.18 9.98
N GLU A 115 0.18 9.48 10.00
CA GLU A 115 -0.81 10.13 10.86
C GLU A 115 -2.12 10.30 10.10
N VAL A 116 -3.23 9.86 10.68
CA VAL A 116 -4.56 10.04 10.11
C VAL A 116 -5.04 11.47 10.39
N THR A 117 -5.14 12.26 9.33
CA THR A 117 -5.58 13.66 9.41
C THR A 117 -7.08 13.80 9.27
N ASP A 118 -7.73 12.92 8.51
CA ASP A 118 -9.16 12.91 8.27
C ASP A 118 -9.68 11.50 7.97
N ASN A 119 -11.00 11.30 7.98
CA ASN A 119 -11.65 10.05 7.58
C ASN A 119 -12.92 10.39 6.78
N TYR A 120 -12.93 10.03 5.50
CA TYR A 120 -14.11 10.11 4.66
C TYR A 120 -14.86 8.78 4.70
N GLU A 121 -16.01 8.78 5.35
CA GLU A 121 -16.83 7.56 5.48
C GLU A 121 -17.81 7.43 4.32
N THR A 122 -17.86 6.24 3.74
CA THR A 122 -18.94 5.79 2.86
C THR A 122 -19.81 4.79 3.61
N ASP A 123 -20.85 4.23 2.96
CA ASP A 123 -21.74 3.26 3.61
C ASP A 123 -20.98 2.04 4.17
N THR A 124 -19.97 1.56 3.44
CA THR A 124 -19.26 0.32 3.74
C THR A 124 -17.78 0.48 4.05
N PHE A 125 -17.17 1.64 3.75
CA PHE A 125 -15.75 1.88 3.93
C PHE A 125 -15.45 3.09 4.80
N ASP A 126 -14.38 2.98 5.59
CA ASP A 126 -13.62 4.09 6.12
C ASP A 126 -12.47 4.39 5.16
N ASN A 127 -12.36 5.65 4.72
CA ASN A 127 -11.29 6.11 3.85
C ASN A 127 -10.42 7.08 4.64
N PHE A 128 -9.38 6.54 5.27
CA PHE A 128 -8.47 7.32 6.10
C PHE A 128 -7.56 8.18 5.25
N ILE A 129 -7.62 9.49 5.44
CA ILE A 129 -6.70 10.45 4.84
C ILE A 129 -5.48 10.56 5.72
N CYS A 130 -4.34 10.14 5.21
CA CYS A 130 -3.12 9.97 5.97
C CYS A 130 -2.01 10.88 5.47
N ARG A 131 -1.32 11.57 6.38
CA ARG A 131 -0.05 12.23 6.11
C ARG A 131 1.09 11.24 6.41
N VAL A 132 1.98 11.03 5.46
CA VAL A 132 3.19 10.23 5.68
C VAL A 132 4.15 11.04 6.55
N THR A 133 4.54 10.49 7.69
CA THR A 133 5.47 11.12 8.65
C THR A 133 6.88 10.59 8.50
N HIS A 134 7.03 9.29 8.22
CA HIS A 134 8.30 8.62 7.98
C HIS A 134 8.15 7.57 6.88
N THR A 135 9.22 7.40 6.11
CA THR A 135 9.38 6.26 5.19
C THR A 135 10.66 5.54 5.55
N ILE A 136 10.56 4.27 5.83
CA ILE A 136 11.65 3.38 6.24
C ILE A 136 11.82 2.36 5.13
N ALA A 137 13.03 2.14 4.66
CA ALA A 137 13.35 1.17 3.62
C ALA A 137 14.64 0.43 3.94
N ASP A 138 14.72 -0.82 3.52
CA ASP A 138 15.96 -1.57 3.55
C ASP A 138 17.00 -0.92 2.63
N GLU A 139 18.25 -0.87 3.02
CA GLU A 139 19.32 -0.29 2.21
C GLU A 139 19.45 -0.98 0.85
N ASN A 140 19.21 -2.30 0.78
CA ASN A 140 19.31 -3.10 -0.44
C ASN A 140 18.23 -2.77 -1.49
N VAL A 141 17.13 -2.10 -1.13
CA VAL A 141 16.08 -1.65 -2.05
C VAL A 141 16.14 -0.15 -2.33
N THR A 142 17.24 0.51 -1.95
CA THR A 142 17.49 1.92 -2.29
C THR A 142 18.56 2.07 -3.38
N ASP A 143 18.48 3.16 -4.14
CA ASP A 143 19.53 3.56 -5.08
C ASP A 143 20.69 4.26 -4.37
N ASP A 144 21.75 4.61 -5.13
CA ASP A 144 22.94 5.29 -4.61
C ASP A 144 22.65 6.70 -4.03
N LYS A 145 21.44 7.21 -4.21
CA LYS A 145 20.96 8.49 -3.67
C LYS A 145 20.01 8.31 -2.48
N GLY A 146 19.86 7.06 -2.00
CA GLY A 146 18.96 6.73 -0.91
C GLY A 146 17.47 6.78 -1.26
N LYS A 147 17.11 6.70 -2.55
CA LYS A 147 15.72 6.66 -3.00
C LYS A 147 15.28 5.21 -3.23
N PRO A 148 14.00 4.86 -2.98
CA PRO A 148 13.50 3.54 -3.27
C PRO A 148 13.70 3.15 -4.75
N ASP A 149 14.31 1.99 -4.97
CA ASP A 149 14.47 1.36 -6.29
C ASP A 149 13.45 0.24 -6.46
N TYR A 150 12.40 0.49 -7.21
CA TYR A 150 11.30 -0.46 -7.40
C TYR A 150 11.68 -1.70 -8.22
N ASN A 151 12.80 -1.68 -8.95
CA ASN A 151 13.35 -2.89 -9.59
C ASN A 151 13.97 -3.85 -8.57
N ARG A 152 14.45 -3.32 -7.45
CA ARG A 152 14.98 -4.10 -6.33
C ARG A 152 13.88 -4.47 -5.34
N LEU A 153 12.98 -3.54 -5.03
CA LEU A 153 11.87 -3.74 -4.10
C LEU A 153 10.86 -4.78 -4.60
N LYS A 154 10.54 -4.78 -5.90
CA LYS A 154 9.64 -5.74 -6.56
C LYS A 154 8.33 -5.98 -5.80
N PRO A 155 7.51 -4.96 -5.57
CA PRO A 155 6.29 -5.12 -4.81
C PRO A 155 5.34 -6.09 -5.51
N VAL A 156 4.65 -6.89 -4.71
CA VAL A 156 3.56 -7.75 -5.19
C VAL A 156 2.36 -6.88 -5.52
N LEU A 157 1.71 -7.15 -6.63
CA LEU A 157 0.49 -6.48 -7.06
C LEU A 157 -0.72 -7.39 -6.85
N PHE A 158 -1.82 -6.82 -6.39
CA PHE A 158 -3.09 -7.51 -6.23
C PHE A 158 -4.04 -7.17 -7.38
N ASN A 159 -4.60 -8.19 -8.01
CA ASN A 159 -5.62 -8.11 -9.05
C ASN A 159 -6.96 -8.61 -8.51
N MET A 160 -7.84 -7.72 -8.05
CA MET A 160 -9.12 -8.09 -7.46
C MET A 160 -10.05 -8.83 -8.43
N PRO A 161 -10.25 -8.41 -9.68
CA PRO A 161 -11.13 -9.14 -10.59
C PRO A 161 -10.75 -10.60 -10.78
N GLY A 162 -9.45 -10.92 -10.72
CA GLY A 162 -8.94 -12.28 -10.85
C GLY A 162 -8.62 -12.98 -9.54
N TYR A 163 -8.76 -12.30 -8.40
CA TYR A 163 -8.32 -12.79 -7.09
C TYR A 163 -6.92 -13.40 -7.14
N SER A 164 -5.98 -12.66 -7.72
CA SER A 164 -4.63 -13.16 -8.00
C SER A 164 -3.57 -12.12 -7.64
N TYR A 165 -2.36 -12.60 -7.40
CA TYR A 165 -1.18 -11.78 -7.18
C TYR A 165 -0.30 -11.78 -8.42
N LEU A 166 0.25 -10.62 -8.75
CA LEU A 166 1.09 -10.44 -9.93
C LEU A 166 2.45 -9.88 -9.50
N ARG A 167 3.46 -10.15 -10.31
CA ARG A 167 4.77 -9.49 -10.20
C ARG A 167 4.76 -8.16 -10.95
N THR A 168 5.57 -7.21 -10.49
CA THR A 168 5.94 -6.06 -11.31
C THR A 168 6.79 -6.54 -12.49
N GLY A 169 6.62 -5.90 -13.65
CA GLY A 169 7.45 -6.14 -14.83
C GLY A 169 8.69 -5.25 -14.88
N ASP A 170 9.41 -5.36 -16.00
CA ASP A 170 10.60 -4.53 -16.26
C ASP A 170 10.24 -3.07 -16.51
N VAL A 171 11.23 -2.19 -16.33
CA VAL A 171 11.11 -0.78 -16.71
C VAL A 171 10.99 -0.67 -18.23
N ILE A 172 9.90 -0.08 -18.71
CA ILE A 172 9.65 0.13 -20.13
C ILE A 172 10.50 1.30 -20.66
N CYS A 173 10.49 2.43 -19.94
CA CYS A 173 11.24 3.65 -20.32
C CYS A 173 11.28 4.66 -19.16
N ARG A 174 12.08 5.70 -19.32
CA ARG A 174 12.07 6.85 -18.40
C ARG A 174 10.83 7.72 -18.64
N CYS A 175 10.24 8.20 -17.54
CA CYS A 175 9.15 9.18 -17.59
C CYS A 175 9.56 10.40 -18.44
N THR A 176 8.63 10.94 -19.19
CA THR A 176 8.74 12.06 -20.15
C THR A 176 9.45 11.74 -21.47
N LEU A 177 10.23 10.67 -21.59
CA LEU A 177 10.91 10.32 -22.84
C LEU A 177 9.92 10.05 -24.01
N PRO A 178 8.93 9.15 -23.85
CA PRO A 178 7.96 8.89 -24.92
C PRO A 178 7.17 10.13 -25.36
N GLY A 179 6.80 10.98 -24.41
CA GLY A 179 6.09 12.24 -24.74
C GLY A 179 6.93 13.23 -25.55
N ARG A 180 8.24 13.29 -25.25
CA ARG A 180 9.16 14.13 -26.03
C ARG A 180 9.42 13.59 -27.45
N GLU A 181 9.46 12.26 -27.58
CA GLU A 181 9.59 11.60 -28.88
C GLU A 181 8.35 11.87 -29.73
N TYR A 182 7.16 11.68 -29.17
CA TYR A 182 5.90 11.98 -29.83
C TYR A 182 5.80 13.45 -30.30
N ALA A 183 6.21 14.40 -29.45
CA ALA A 183 6.19 15.81 -29.81
C ALA A 183 7.12 16.12 -31.02
N ARG A 184 8.31 15.50 -31.11
CA ARG A 184 9.22 15.67 -32.25
C ARG A 184 8.65 15.10 -33.56
N GLU A 185 7.92 13.97 -33.47
CA GLU A 185 7.28 13.35 -34.63
C GLU A 185 6.17 14.26 -35.18
N THR A 186 5.39 14.90 -34.31
CA THR A 186 4.28 15.79 -34.71
C THR A 186 4.72 17.16 -35.15
N ASP A 187 5.82 17.71 -34.60
CA ASP A 187 6.40 19.02 -34.99
C ASP A 187 7.21 18.93 -36.28
N GLY A 188 7.64 17.73 -36.71
CA GLY A 188 8.39 17.51 -37.95
C GLY A 188 7.52 17.39 -39.21
N ASP A 189 6.21 17.24 -39.05
CA ASP A 189 5.23 17.15 -40.15
C ASP A 189 4.53 18.48 -40.50
N ASN A 190 5.01 19.63 -39.96
CA ASN A 190 4.55 21.00 -40.29
C ASN A 190 5.67 21.82 -40.97
#